data_14ce3feaf7aeeecc857f17145441c8ee
#
_entry.id   14ce3feaf7aeeecc857f17145441c8ee
#
_cell.length_a   1.000
_cell.length_b   1.000
_cell.length_c   1.000
_cell.angle_alpha   90.00
_cell.angle_beta   90.00
_cell.angle_gamma   90.00
#
_symmetry.space_group_name_H-M   'P 1'
#
loop_
_entity.id
_entity.type
_entity.pdbx_description
1 polymer ?
#
loop_
_entity_poly.entity_id
_entity_poly.type
_entity_poly.pdbx_seq_one_letter_code
_entity_poly.pdbx_strand_id
1 'polypeptide(L)'
;DAAAKACTGKAVDAWAAGAGETARKLAGLSDQRDILVGDASSFFAAPGSADALAKLYADNPDATIVAGATDVGLWITKQLRTLPKIIHAGRAKGLAAVIDQGPHISIGATATYSGAAPFLASIDPDIGEVVRRLGAKQVRSSGTIGGNIANGSPIGDMPPMLIALGA
;
A
#
# COMPACT_ATOMS: atom_id res chain seq x y z
N ASP A 1 -30.41 15.81 6.78
CA ASP A 1 -31.54 15.36 6.02
C ASP A 1 -31.48 15.75 4.52
N ALA A 2 -31.07 16.97 4.17
CA ALA A 2 -30.82 17.38 2.79
C ALA A 2 -29.69 16.58 2.13
N ALA A 3 -28.61 16.27 2.86
CA ALA A 3 -27.51 15.46 2.38
C ALA A 3 -27.95 14.00 2.13
N ALA A 4 -28.77 13.42 3.02
CA ALA A 4 -29.31 12.09 2.82
C ALA A 4 -30.24 12.03 1.59
N LYS A 5 -31.08 13.05 1.38
CA LYS A 5 -31.95 13.16 0.18
C LYS A 5 -31.13 13.34 -1.10
N ALA A 6 -30.03 14.10 -1.07
CA ALA A 6 -29.12 14.25 -2.21
C ALA A 6 -28.42 12.94 -2.58
N CYS A 7 -28.23 12.02 -1.62
CA CYS A 7 -27.59 10.73 -1.86
C CYS A 7 -28.56 9.62 -2.30
N THR A 8 -29.88 9.86 -2.33
CA THR A 8 -30.89 8.86 -2.76
C THR A 8 -31.12 8.82 -4.27
N GLY A 9 -30.66 9.83 -5.01
CA GLY A 9 -30.68 9.82 -6.46
C GLY A 9 -29.55 8.95 -7.04
N LYS A 10 -29.83 8.18 -8.09
CA LYS A 10 -28.78 7.58 -8.92
C LYS A 10 -28.04 8.74 -9.61
N ALA A 11 -26.98 9.25 -8.99
CA ALA A 11 -26.08 10.17 -9.65
C ALA A 11 -25.50 9.45 -10.88
N VAL A 12 -25.69 10.03 -12.05
CA VAL A 12 -25.01 9.56 -13.26
C VAL A 12 -23.53 9.88 -13.07
N ASP A 13 -22.71 8.84 -12.91
CA ASP A 13 -21.26 9.03 -12.91
C ASP A 13 -20.80 9.39 -14.33
N ALA A 14 -20.54 10.68 -14.54
CA ALA A 14 -20.10 11.21 -15.83
C ALA A 14 -18.78 10.57 -16.33
N TRP A 15 -18.00 9.96 -15.43
CA TRP A 15 -16.72 9.34 -15.74
C TRP A 15 -16.83 7.85 -16.04
N ALA A 16 -17.92 7.18 -15.64
CA ALA A 16 -18.11 5.75 -15.79
C ALA A 16 -18.04 5.29 -17.25
N ALA A 17 -18.62 6.06 -18.18
CA ALA A 17 -18.64 5.75 -19.60
C ALA A 17 -17.22 5.69 -20.22
N GLY A 18 -16.29 6.53 -19.74
CA GLY A 18 -14.89 6.59 -20.20
C GLY A 18 -13.91 5.75 -19.39
N ALA A 19 -14.35 5.13 -18.29
CA ALA A 19 -13.43 4.49 -17.34
C ALA A 19 -12.60 3.36 -17.97
N GLY A 20 -13.19 2.52 -18.80
CA GLY A 20 -12.49 1.41 -19.47
C GLY A 20 -11.43 1.87 -20.47
N GLU A 21 -11.70 2.93 -21.22
CA GLU A 21 -10.71 3.51 -22.14
C GLU A 21 -9.57 4.19 -21.37
N THR A 22 -9.90 4.95 -20.34
CA THR A 22 -8.93 5.59 -19.46
C THR A 22 -8.04 4.54 -18.79
N ALA A 23 -8.60 3.47 -18.25
CA ALA A 23 -7.84 2.38 -17.64
C ALA A 23 -6.86 1.73 -18.64
N ARG A 24 -7.29 1.50 -19.89
CA ARG A 24 -6.39 0.97 -20.94
C ARG A 24 -5.26 1.92 -21.27
N LYS A 25 -5.53 3.22 -21.40
CA LYS A 25 -4.49 4.25 -21.64
C LYS A 25 -3.49 4.28 -20.48
N LEU A 26 -3.95 4.26 -19.24
CA LEU A 26 -3.09 4.24 -18.06
C LEU A 26 -2.26 2.96 -17.97
N ALA A 27 -2.84 1.80 -18.27
CA ALA A 27 -2.11 0.54 -18.32
C ALA A 27 -0.99 0.56 -19.37
N GLY A 28 -1.21 1.22 -20.52
CA GLY A 28 -0.19 1.41 -21.55
C GLY A 28 0.98 2.32 -21.15
N LEU A 29 0.81 3.15 -20.11
CA LEU A 29 1.87 3.96 -19.54
C LEU A 29 2.70 3.21 -18.48
N SER A 30 2.17 2.09 -17.97
CA SER A 30 2.85 1.28 -16.97
C SER A 30 3.98 0.49 -17.61
N ASP A 31 5.19 0.73 -17.18
CA ASP A 31 6.35 -0.07 -17.53
C ASP A 31 6.95 -0.76 -16.30
N GLN A 32 7.81 -1.75 -16.51
CA GLN A 32 8.47 -2.50 -15.45
C GLN A 32 9.94 -2.07 -15.26
N ARG A 33 10.34 -0.94 -15.85
CA ARG A 33 11.71 -0.45 -15.74
C ARG A 33 12.00 0.02 -14.32
N ASP A 34 13.19 -0.26 -13.86
CA ASP A 34 13.68 0.32 -12.63
C ASP A 34 13.83 1.84 -12.78
N ILE A 35 13.41 2.58 -11.78
CA ILE A 35 13.58 4.02 -11.71
C ILE A 35 14.66 4.31 -10.68
N LEU A 36 15.64 5.13 -11.08
CA LEU A 36 16.66 5.69 -10.19
C LEU A 36 16.90 7.14 -10.57
N VAL A 37 16.73 8.04 -9.62
CA VAL A 37 16.94 9.48 -9.80
C VAL A 37 17.78 9.97 -8.64
N GLY A 38 18.87 10.67 -8.92
CA GLY A 38 19.83 11.16 -7.95
C GLY A 38 21.21 10.55 -8.12
N ASP A 39 22.00 10.53 -7.06
CA ASP A 39 23.37 10.03 -7.02
C ASP A 39 23.60 9.09 -5.83
N ALA A 40 24.85 8.66 -5.61
CA ALA A 40 25.20 7.72 -4.54
C ALA A 40 24.93 8.26 -3.13
N SER A 41 24.88 9.58 -2.95
CA SER A 41 24.65 10.23 -1.66
C SER A 41 23.17 10.49 -1.38
N SER A 42 22.40 10.73 -2.44
CA SER A 42 20.96 11.04 -2.33
C SER A 42 20.23 10.58 -3.57
N PHE A 43 19.26 9.67 -3.39
CA PHE A 43 18.46 9.15 -4.50
C PHE A 43 17.03 8.79 -4.09
N PHE A 44 16.18 8.78 -5.12
CA PHE A 44 14.90 8.07 -5.12
C PHE A 44 14.99 6.91 -6.11
N ALA A 45 14.64 5.71 -5.67
CA ALA A 45 14.58 4.53 -6.52
C ALA A 45 13.21 3.84 -6.40
N ALA A 46 12.73 3.28 -7.51
CA ALA A 46 11.52 2.47 -7.55
C ALA A 46 11.76 1.24 -8.45
N PRO A 47 12.30 0.16 -7.89
CA PRO A 47 12.60 -1.06 -8.62
C PRO A 47 11.33 -1.76 -9.09
N GLY A 48 11.37 -2.34 -10.29
CA GLY A 48 10.25 -3.03 -10.93
C GLY A 48 10.06 -4.47 -10.47
N SER A 49 11.04 -5.05 -9.75
CA SER A 49 10.99 -6.43 -9.25
C SER A 49 11.45 -6.54 -7.80
N ALA A 50 11.06 -7.64 -7.15
CA ALA A 50 11.49 -7.95 -5.79
C ALA A 50 13.01 -8.19 -5.72
N ASP A 51 13.60 -8.84 -6.72
CA ASP A 51 15.04 -9.10 -6.79
C ASP A 51 15.83 -7.79 -6.94
N ALA A 52 15.36 -6.88 -7.81
CA ALA A 52 15.97 -5.56 -7.97
C ALA A 52 15.88 -4.74 -6.69
N LEU A 53 14.75 -4.81 -5.97
CA LEU A 53 14.56 -4.17 -4.68
C LEU A 53 15.54 -4.74 -3.65
N ALA A 54 15.62 -6.07 -3.53
CA ALA A 54 16.50 -6.75 -2.57
C ALA A 54 17.97 -6.41 -2.83
N LYS A 55 18.40 -6.46 -4.10
CA LYS A 55 19.77 -6.08 -4.49
C LYS A 55 20.06 -4.62 -4.13
N LEU A 56 19.18 -3.71 -4.51
CA LEU A 56 19.37 -2.28 -4.27
C LEU A 56 19.46 -1.98 -2.77
N TYR A 57 18.65 -2.63 -1.95
CA TYR A 57 18.69 -2.47 -0.50
C TYR A 57 19.94 -3.09 0.12
N ALA A 58 20.38 -4.25 -0.37
CA ALA A 58 21.64 -4.86 0.08
C ALA A 58 22.85 -3.94 -0.20
N ASP A 59 22.85 -3.25 -1.34
CA ASP A 59 23.88 -2.30 -1.72
C ASP A 59 23.75 -0.95 -0.95
N ASN A 60 22.58 -0.65 -0.38
CA ASN A 60 22.27 0.60 0.34
C ASN A 60 21.45 0.31 1.62
N PRO A 61 22.02 -0.33 2.64
CA PRO A 61 21.28 -0.73 3.84
C PRO A 61 20.83 0.48 4.71
N ASP A 62 21.36 1.64 4.44
CA ASP A 62 20.99 2.93 5.05
C ASP A 62 19.78 3.60 4.37
N ALA A 63 19.31 3.05 3.26
CA ALA A 63 18.15 3.60 2.56
C ALA A 63 16.83 3.31 3.32
N THR A 64 15.91 4.27 3.25
CA THR A 64 14.57 4.10 3.78
C THR A 64 13.69 3.39 2.75
N ILE A 65 13.20 2.18 3.08
CA ILE A 65 12.19 1.50 2.27
C ILE A 65 10.84 2.16 2.52
N VAL A 66 10.16 2.53 1.45
CA VAL A 66 8.84 3.18 1.49
C VAL A 66 7.85 2.39 0.66
N ALA A 67 6.71 2.03 1.23
CA ALA A 67 5.57 1.46 0.51
C ALA A 67 4.43 2.48 0.42
N GLY A 68 3.48 2.45 1.36
CA GLY A 68 2.32 3.34 1.36
C GLY A 68 2.58 4.75 1.90
N ALA A 69 3.74 5.01 2.47
CA ALA A 69 4.20 6.29 3.02
C ALA A 69 3.33 6.92 4.13
N THR A 70 2.33 6.23 4.66
CA THR A 70 1.40 6.80 5.65
C THR A 70 2.08 7.19 6.97
N ASP A 71 3.16 6.52 7.36
CA ASP A 71 4.00 6.89 8.50
C ASP A 71 5.24 7.69 8.07
N VAL A 72 5.99 7.21 7.08
CA VAL A 72 7.21 7.87 6.59
C VAL A 72 6.92 9.29 6.11
N GLY A 73 5.75 9.52 5.51
CA GLY A 73 5.30 10.87 5.14
C GLY A 73 5.23 11.83 6.33
N LEU A 74 4.90 11.33 7.52
CA LEU A 74 4.88 12.14 8.75
C LEU A 74 6.28 12.45 9.27
N TRP A 75 7.28 11.59 9.01
CA TRP A 75 8.67 11.90 9.35
C TRP A 75 9.14 13.15 8.62
N ILE A 76 8.70 13.34 7.37
CA ILE A 76 9.03 14.54 6.58
C ILE A 76 8.14 15.71 6.99
N THR A 77 6.81 15.53 7.01
CA THR A 77 5.89 16.67 7.16
C THR A 77 5.71 17.16 8.58
N LYS A 78 5.94 16.32 9.59
CA LYS A 78 5.78 16.65 11.01
C LYS A 78 7.11 16.69 11.78
N GLN A 79 8.02 15.78 11.46
CA GLN A 79 9.31 15.70 12.14
C GLN A 79 10.43 16.43 11.41
N LEU A 80 10.16 16.94 10.19
CA LEU A 80 11.11 17.65 9.33
C LEU A 80 12.40 16.86 9.07
N ARG A 81 12.30 15.53 9.02
CA ARG A 81 13.44 14.66 8.75
C ARG A 81 13.82 14.72 7.27
N THR A 82 15.12 14.69 7.02
CA THR A 82 15.66 14.46 5.68
C THR A 82 15.87 12.96 5.47
N LEU A 83 15.41 12.45 4.34
CA LEU A 83 15.58 11.06 3.91
C LEU A 83 16.42 11.06 2.62
N PRO A 84 17.75 10.95 2.72
CA PRO A 84 18.62 11.09 1.54
C PRO A 84 18.45 9.96 0.55
N LYS A 85 18.20 8.74 1.01
CA LYS A 85 18.03 7.57 0.14
C LYS A 85 16.66 6.94 0.38
N ILE A 86 15.85 6.89 -0.67
CA ILE A 86 14.50 6.33 -0.63
C ILE A 86 14.37 5.23 -1.67
N ILE A 87 13.92 4.04 -1.24
CA ILE A 87 13.57 2.93 -2.12
C ILE A 87 12.05 2.69 -2.01
N HIS A 88 11.31 3.00 -3.07
CA HIS A 88 9.87 2.81 -3.14
C HIS A 88 9.53 1.39 -3.60
N ALA A 89 9.00 0.57 -2.69
CA ALA A 89 8.68 -0.84 -2.94
C ALA A 89 7.39 -1.06 -3.75
N GLY A 90 6.54 -0.04 -3.91
CA GLY A 90 5.21 -0.19 -4.51
C GLY A 90 5.20 -0.58 -5.99
N ARG A 91 6.33 -0.47 -6.70
CA ARG A 91 6.46 -0.91 -8.10
C ARG A 91 6.97 -2.35 -8.24
N ALA A 92 7.53 -2.93 -7.18
CA ALA A 92 8.10 -4.27 -7.23
C ALA A 92 7.00 -5.30 -7.50
N LYS A 93 7.07 -5.94 -8.66
CA LYS A 93 6.06 -6.88 -9.14
C LYS A 93 5.84 -8.02 -8.14
N GLY A 94 4.59 -8.35 -7.90
CA GLY A 94 4.17 -9.44 -7.01
C GLY A 94 4.02 -9.03 -5.54
N LEU A 95 4.67 -7.95 -5.09
CA LEU A 95 4.59 -7.55 -3.68
C LEU A 95 3.24 -6.97 -3.24
N ALA A 96 2.35 -6.62 -4.17
CA ALA A 96 0.99 -6.16 -3.87
C ALA A 96 -0.07 -7.28 -3.96
N ALA A 97 0.33 -8.50 -4.34
CA ALA A 97 -0.60 -9.60 -4.54
C ALA A 97 -1.22 -10.07 -3.22
N VAL A 98 -2.51 -10.39 -3.24
CA VAL A 98 -3.19 -11.13 -2.18
C VAL A 98 -3.76 -12.38 -2.82
N ILE A 99 -3.35 -13.55 -2.33
CA ILE A 99 -3.65 -14.84 -2.94
C ILE A 99 -4.29 -15.73 -1.88
N ASP A 100 -5.54 -16.11 -2.12
CA ASP A 100 -6.22 -17.13 -1.34
C ASP A 100 -5.75 -18.51 -1.82
N GLN A 101 -5.19 -19.29 -0.90
CA GLN A 101 -4.69 -20.65 -1.13
C GLN A 101 -5.54 -21.70 -0.38
N GLY A 102 -6.72 -21.32 0.06
CA GLY A 102 -7.65 -22.17 0.81
C GLY A 102 -7.32 -22.21 2.31
N PRO A 103 -6.34 -23.02 2.77
CA PRO A 103 -6.02 -23.09 4.20
C PRO A 103 -5.29 -21.84 4.73
N HIS A 104 -4.76 -21.01 3.86
CA HIS A 104 -4.09 -19.76 4.23
C HIS A 104 -4.17 -18.72 3.11
N ILE A 105 -4.06 -17.46 3.49
CA ILE A 105 -4.02 -16.31 2.58
C ILE A 105 -2.59 -15.75 2.57
N SER A 106 -1.98 -15.69 1.39
CA SER A 106 -0.69 -15.03 1.20
C SER A 106 -0.90 -13.57 0.87
N ILE A 107 -0.32 -12.67 1.68
CA ILE A 107 -0.47 -11.22 1.53
C ILE A 107 0.89 -10.61 1.24
N GLY A 108 1.05 -10.01 0.07
CA GLY A 108 2.26 -9.31 -0.32
C GLY A 108 2.51 -8.06 0.55
N ALA A 109 3.78 -7.75 0.80
CA ALA A 109 4.16 -6.69 1.72
C ALA A 109 3.65 -5.30 1.34
N THR A 110 3.43 -5.04 0.04
CA THR A 110 2.89 -3.77 -0.46
C THR A 110 1.38 -3.83 -0.74
N ALA A 111 0.69 -4.91 -0.39
CA ALA A 111 -0.76 -4.96 -0.42
C ALA A 111 -1.35 -3.91 0.51
N THR A 112 -2.25 -3.07 -0.01
CA THR A 112 -2.90 -2.04 0.79
C THR A 112 -3.97 -2.65 1.69
N TYR A 113 -4.35 -1.95 2.76
CA TYR A 113 -5.49 -2.37 3.59
C TYR A 113 -6.75 -2.53 2.77
N SER A 114 -7.03 -1.59 1.85
CA SER A 114 -8.21 -1.68 0.97
C SER A 114 -8.15 -2.89 0.04
N GLY A 115 -6.97 -3.26 -0.46
CA GLY A 115 -6.78 -4.42 -1.31
C GLY A 115 -6.91 -5.74 -0.56
N ALA A 116 -6.41 -5.81 0.68
CA ALA A 116 -6.48 -7.01 1.51
C ALA A 116 -7.84 -7.18 2.23
N ALA A 117 -8.61 -6.10 2.41
CA ALA A 117 -9.84 -6.11 3.22
C ALA A 117 -10.85 -7.21 2.87
N PRO A 118 -11.17 -7.49 1.59
CA PRO A 118 -12.11 -8.56 1.26
C PRO A 118 -11.63 -9.95 1.71
N PHE A 119 -10.33 -10.21 1.57
CA PHE A 119 -9.70 -11.48 1.96
C PHE A 119 -9.65 -11.63 3.48
N LEU A 120 -9.29 -10.57 4.20
CA LEU A 120 -9.26 -10.56 5.66
C LEU A 120 -10.66 -10.73 6.25
N ALA A 121 -11.67 -10.10 5.66
CA ALA A 121 -13.06 -10.25 6.07
C ALA A 121 -13.62 -11.66 5.79
N SER A 122 -13.04 -12.42 4.85
CA SER A 122 -13.45 -13.81 4.59
C SER A 122 -12.92 -14.80 5.63
N ILE A 123 -11.87 -14.43 6.39
CA ILE A 123 -11.38 -15.23 7.51
C ILE A 123 -12.37 -15.13 8.67
N ASP A 124 -12.70 -13.90 9.06
CA ASP A 124 -13.65 -13.59 10.10
C ASP A 124 -14.22 -12.17 9.91
N PRO A 125 -15.55 -11.97 10.08
CA PRO A 125 -16.18 -10.65 9.98
C PRO A 125 -15.58 -9.60 10.91
N ASP A 126 -15.15 -9.98 12.13
CA ASP A 126 -14.54 -9.07 13.09
C ASP A 126 -13.19 -8.53 12.61
N ILE A 127 -12.42 -9.34 11.89
CA ILE A 127 -11.17 -8.90 11.23
C ILE A 127 -11.50 -7.87 10.15
N GLY A 128 -12.53 -8.12 9.35
CA GLY A 128 -13.04 -7.16 8.38
C GLY A 128 -13.42 -5.83 9.03
N GLU A 129 -14.04 -5.87 10.21
CA GLU A 129 -14.44 -4.68 10.96
C GLU A 129 -13.22 -3.92 11.52
N VAL A 130 -12.18 -4.61 12.00
CA VAL A 130 -10.91 -3.97 12.40
C VAL A 130 -10.33 -3.18 11.24
N VAL A 131 -10.21 -3.81 10.06
CA VAL A 131 -9.68 -3.14 8.87
C VAL A 131 -10.56 -1.98 8.42
N ARG A 132 -11.88 -2.11 8.50
CA ARG A 132 -12.83 -1.03 8.17
C ARG A 132 -12.64 0.19 9.04
N ARG A 133 -12.31 0.01 10.32
CA ARG A 133 -12.10 1.09 11.31
C ARG A 133 -10.69 1.67 11.27
N LEU A 134 -9.75 1.01 10.64
CA LEU A 134 -8.36 1.45 10.56
C LEU A 134 -8.27 2.75 9.74
N GLY A 135 -8.05 3.86 10.41
CA GLY A 135 -7.88 5.16 9.77
C GLY A 135 -9.01 5.58 8.83
N ALA A 136 -8.72 6.54 7.97
CA ALA A 136 -9.63 6.99 6.92
C ALA A 136 -9.46 6.16 5.64
N LYS A 137 -10.40 6.28 4.70
CA LYS A 137 -10.33 5.59 3.39
C LYS A 137 -9.01 5.88 2.67
N GLN A 138 -8.53 7.12 2.71
CA GLN A 138 -7.27 7.54 2.10
C GLN A 138 -6.08 6.77 2.69
N VAL A 139 -6.06 6.62 4.02
CA VAL A 139 -5.02 5.84 4.71
C VAL A 139 -5.08 4.38 4.28
N ARG A 140 -6.26 3.77 4.25
CA ARG A 140 -6.43 2.38 3.83
C ARG A 140 -6.09 2.12 2.36
N SER A 141 -6.26 3.12 1.51
CA SER A 141 -5.92 3.00 0.08
C SER A 141 -4.44 3.18 -0.22
N SER A 142 -3.65 3.70 0.71
CA SER A 142 -2.20 3.89 0.58
C SER A 142 -1.41 3.01 1.54
N GLY A 143 -1.79 2.96 2.82
CA GLY A 143 -1.11 2.17 3.84
C GLY A 143 -1.11 0.68 3.48
N THR A 144 0.00 0.02 3.77
CA THR A 144 0.23 -1.38 3.40
C THR A 144 0.34 -2.27 4.63
N ILE A 145 -0.06 -3.53 4.49
CA ILE A 145 0.03 -4.54 5.55
C ILE A 145 1.49 -4.70 6.01
N GLY A 146 2.40 -4.96 5.07
CA GLY A 146 3.83 -5.13 5.39
C GLY A 146 4.47 -3.86 5.95
N GLY A 147 4.06 -2.68 5.46
CA GLY A 147 4.54 -1.40 5.99
C GLY A 147 4.14 -1.19 7.45
N ASN A 148 2.92 -1.54 7.84
CA ASN A 148 2.46 -1.45 9.22
C ASN A 148 3.24 -2.37 10.16
N ILE A 149 3.53 -3.61 9.71
CA ILE A 149 4.32 -4.58 10.46
C ILE A 149 5.77 -4.09 10.61
N ALA A 150 6.40 -3.72 9.49
CA ALA A 150 7.81 -3.33 9.45
C ALA A 150 8.10 -2.02 10.21
N ASN A 151 7.14 -1.09 10.22
CA ASN A 151 7.28 0.16 10.96
C ASN A 151 7.26 -0.05 12.48
N GLY A 152 6.67 -1.14 12.98
CA GLY A 152 6.63 -1.48 14.40
C GLY A 152 5.98 -0.42 15.27
N SER A 153 5.02 0.33 14.72
CA SER A 153 4.31 1.37 15.48
C SER A 153 3.59 0.78 16.68
N PRO A 154 3.70 1.39 17.89
CA PRO A 154 2.96 0.93 19.06
C PRO A 154 1.45 1.06 18.93
N ILE A 155 0.98 1.80 17.92
CA ILE A 155 -0.44 1.94 17.58
C ILE A 155 -0.81 1.21 16.29
N GLY A 156 0.06 0.33 15.79
CA GLY A 156 -0.19 -0.47 14.60
C GLY A 156 -1.17 -1.59 14.88
N ASP A 157 -2.27 -1.68 14.12
CA ASP A 157 -3.34 -2.66 14.35
C ASP A 157 -3.03 -4.04 13.75
N MET A 158 -2.16 -4.11 12.72
CA MET A 158 -1.90 -5.38 12.03
C MET A 158 -1.13 -6.40 12.89
N PRO A 159 -0.03 -6.06 13.59
CA PRO A 159 0.70 -7.03 14.37
C PRO A 159 -0.15 -7.78 15.41
N PRO A 160 -0.93 -7.11 16.29
CA PRO A 160 -1.76 -7.83 17.26
C PRO A 160 -2.86 -8.68 16.60
N MET A 161 -3.45 -8.22 15.51
CA MET A 161 -4.44 -8.98 14.76
C MET A 161 -3.84 -10.27 14.16
N LEU A 162 -2.68 -10.17 13.53
CA LEU A 162 -1.98 -11.32 12.93
C LEU A 162 -1.52 -12.32 13.98
N ILE A 163 -1.02 -11.84 15.12
CA ILE A 163 -0.67 -12.70 16.27
C ILE A 163 -1.90 -13.47 16.77
N ALA A 164 -3.05 -12.81 16.87
CA ALA A 164 -4.30 -13.46 17.29
C ALA A 164 -4.77 -14.54 16.30
N LEU A 165 -4.44 -14.39 15.01
CA LEU A 165 -4.70 -15.39 13.97
C LEU A 165 -3.67 -16.51 13.91
N GLY A 166 -2.57 -16.42 14.64
CA GLY A 166 -1.46 -17.38 14.56
C GLY A 166 -0.65 -17.28 13.26
N ALA A 167 -0.64 -16.12 12.62
CA ALA A 167 0.04 -15.86 11.34
C ALA A 167 1.52 -15.49 11.54
#